data_4d86c1b679b737df1e7e315be4d77dad
#
_entry.id   4d86c1b679b737df1e7e315be4d77dad
#
_cell.length_a   1.000
_cell.length_b   1.000
_cell.length_c   1.000
_cell.angle_alpha   90.00
_cell.angle_beta   90.00
_cell.angle_gamma   90.00
#
_symmetry.space_group_name_H-M   'P 1'
#
loop_
_entity.id
_entity.type
_entity.pdbx_description
1 polymer ?
#
loop_
_entity_poly.entity_id
_entity_poly.type
_entity_poly.pdbx_seq_one_letter_code
_entity_poly.pdbx_strand_id
1 'polypeptide(L)'
;MRTILTIIILLNITQIFAQQNADDKYKKPLKQVLQEVQTKFGVRIKFDNKMVADKWVSYADWRYRENADATLANILTPFDMKVNKENDSTFKLKEYEYYRWSVEDGQKKLNELAALYNDKAAWEKRKAVLKQQMLEALEISPLPAKPASKTILANKRTLGDYTVENFAIEMLPGVYVAGSIYKPAKIKGRIPVVLCPDGHWQACRYRPDCQYRCTTLARLGTIAVSYDLFAWGESMLQFKYEDHRKSLAQTIQVLNTIRILDYILTLPEADTSRVAISGGSGGGSLTVLMTALDDRIKLSAPVVSLSCYMYGGCPCESGMPIHFAGGGTDNVEIAAMAAPRPMLVVSDGQDWTDHVPQIEMPYLKRMYGFYGKDELVQNVHLPTEGHDFGINKRTPLYKFIAANFGLDLKKITTASGGIDETKVMIEKENAMYVFGDKGERLPANAIKGFDALTKMFR
;
A
#
# COMPACT_ATOMS: atom_id res chain seq x y z
N MET A 1 10.87 45.66 42.68
CA MET A 1 10.54 44.31 42.10
C MET A 1 10.32 44.27 40.57
N ARG A 2 9.89 45.34 39.91
CA ARG A 2 9.72 45.33 38.42
C ARG A 2 11.00 45.35 37.63
N THR A 3 12.07 45.96 38.09
CA THR A 3 13.36 46.09 37.35
C THR A 3 14.18 44.80 37.28
N ILE A 4 14.07 43.94 38.29
CA ILE A 4 14.80 42.65 38.34
C ILE A 4 14.17 41.63 37.38
N LEU A 5 12.85 41.67 37.19
CA LEU A 5 12.15 40.73 36.28
C LEU A 5 12.47 40.98 34.79
N THR A 6 12.68 42.27 34.43
CA THR A 6 13.02 42.68 33.06
C THR A 6 14.44 42.24 32.66
N ILE A 7 15.39 42.25 33.60
CA ILE A 7 16.77 41.83 33.37
C ILE A 7 16.86 40.30 33.20
N ILE A 8 16.08 39.53 33.96
CA ILE A 8 16.03 38.06 33.84
C ILE A 8 15.42 37.60 32.49
N ILE A 9 14.41 38.32 32.00
CA ILE A 9 13.79 38.02 30.69
C ILE A 9 14.75 38.35 29.54
N LEU A 10 15.52 39.44 29.60
CA LEU A 10 16.51 39.82 28.63
C LEU A 10 17.70 38.86 28.58
N LEU A 11 18.15 38.33 29.75
CA LEU A 11 19.23 37.36 29.84
C LEU A 11 18.82 35.98 29.27
N ASN A 12 17.55 35.57 29.43
CA ASN A 12 17.06 34.33 28.84
C ASN A 12 16.87 34.42 27.31
N ILE A 13 16.47 35.58 26.80
CA ILE A 13 16.32 35.82 25.36
C ILE A 13 17.71 35.81 24.67
N THR A 14 18.73 36.39 25.31
CA THR A 14 20.10 36.37 24.76
C THR A 14 20.72 34.97 24.78
N GLN A 15 20.42 34.11 25.74
CA GLN A 15 20.87 32.72 25.74
C GLN A 15 20.23 31.88 24.63
N ILE A 16 18.93 32.09 24.31
CA ILE A 16 18.23 31.40 23.22
C ILE A 16 18.84 31.78 21.84
N PHE A 17 19.16 33.04 21.64
CA PHE A 17 19.83 33.48 20.41
C PHE A 17 21.29 33.05 20.29
N ALA A 18 22.03 32.93 21.39
CA ALA A 18 23.41 32.44 21.38
C ALA A 18 23.52 30.94 21.08
N GLN A 19 22.52 30.13 21.46
CA GLN A 19 22.50 28.69 21.18
C GLN A 19 22.11 28.37 19.73
N GLN A 20 21.29 29.20 19.07
CA GLN A 20 20.96 29.06 17.65
C GLN A 20 22.15 29.40 16.71
N ASN A 21 23.02 30.29 17.09
CA ASN A 21 24.13 30.74 16.24
C ASN A 21 25.37 29.85 16.25
N ALA A 22 25.54 28.94 17.23
CA ALA A 22 26.72 28.08 17.32
C ALA A 22 26.75 27.00 16.22
N ASP A 23 25.59 26.44 15.88
CA ASP A 23 25.47 25.39 14.86
C ASP A 23 25.51 25.93 13.43
N ASP A 24 25.15 27.18 13.18
CA ASP A 24 25.09 27.77 11.83
C ASP A 24 26.47 28.01 11.22
N LYS A 25 27.50 28.15 12.04
CA LYS A 25 28.89 28.42 11.59
C LYS A 25 29.46 27.31 10.71
N TYR A 26 29.00 26.08 10.86
CA TYR A 26 29.54 24.91 10.16
C TYR A 26 28.57 24.33 9.11
N LYS A 27 27.49 25.04 8.84
CA LYS A 27 26.52 24.64 7.82
C LYS A 27 26.87 25.30 6.48
N LYS A 28 26.73 24.53 5.39
CA LYS A 28 26.79 25.04 4.02
C LYS A 28 25.55 24.59 3.24
N PRO A 29 25.04 25.41 2.31
CA PRO A 29 23.98 24.97 1.40
C PRO A 29 24.40 23.70 0.67
N LEU A 30 23.52 22.71 0.57
CA LEU A 30 23.81 21.44 -0.12
C LEU A 30 24.28 21.68 -1.56
N LYS A 31 23.65 22.62 -2.27
CA LYS A 31 24.07 23.01 -3.64
C LYS A 31 25.53 23.46 -3.71
N GLN A 32 25.96 24.27 -2.76
CA GLN A 32 27.36 24.74 -2.67
C GLN A 32 28.29 23.55 -2.42
N VAL A 33 27.96 22.68 -1.46
CA VAL A 33 28.79 21.52 -1.12
C VAL A 33 28.94 20.58 -2.33
N LEU A 34 27.86 20.35 -3.10
CA LEU A 34 27.93 19.55 -4.32
C LEU A 34 28.85 20.20 -5.38
N GLN A 35 28.87 21.52 -5.50
CA GLN A 35 29.79 22.23 -6.39
C GLN A 35 31.24 22.09 -5.93
N GLU A 36 31.50 22.20 -4.61
CA GLU A 36 32.81 21.96 -4.02
C GLU A 36 33.31 20.54 -4.27
N VAL A 37 32.44 19.51 -4.15
CA VAL A 37 32.75 18.11 -4.47
C VAL A 37 33.11 17.94 -5.94
N GLN A 38 32.37 18.57 -6.88
CA GLN A 38 32.69 18.52 -8.30
C GLN A 38 34.08 19.06 -8.58
N THR A 39 34.41 20.21 -7.99
CA THR A 39 35.74 20.84 -8.17
C THR A 39 36.85 19.99 -7.54
N LYS A 40 36.66 19.50 -6.32
CA LYS A 40 37.68 18.75 -5.59
C LYS A 40 38.04 17.40 -6.23
N PHE A 41 37.06 16.69 -6.77
CA PHE A 41 37.26 15.33 -7.30
C PHE A 41 37.25 15.29 -8.84
N GLY A 42 37.06 16.40 -9.53
CA GLY A 42 37.01 16.45 -10.99
C GLY A 42 35.81 15.69 -11.57
N VAL A 43 34.68 15.64 -10.86
CA VAL A 43 33.47 14.92 -11.27
C VAL A 43 32.32 15.87 -11.61
N ARG A 44 31.34 15.38 -12.36
CA ARG A 44 30.11 16.07 -12.68
C ARG A 44 28.95 15.48 -11.90
N ILE A 45 28.15 16.32 -11.22
CA ILE A 45 26.95 15.90 -10.50
C ILE A 45 25.72 16.55 -11.14
N LYS A 46 24.85 15.76 -11.72
CA LYS A 46 23.57 16.19 -12.31
C LYS A 46 22.49 16.16 -11.24
N PHE A 47 21.78 17.25 -11.03
CA PHE A 47 20.64 17.35 -10.10
C PHE A 47 19.63 18.40 -10.52
N ASP A 48 18.37 18.24 -10.12
CA ASP A 48 17.37 19.28 -10.18
C ASP A 48 17.60 20.26 -9.02
N ASN A 49 17.52 21.56 -9.28
CA ASN A 49 17.66 22.60 -8.26
C ASN A 49 16.61 22.46 -7.15
N LYS A 50 15.43 21.96 -7.45
CA LYS A 50 14.37 21.72 -6.45
C LYS A 50 14.76 20.66 -5.41
N MET A 51 15.56 19.67 -5.79
CA MET A 51 16.01 18.62 -4.88
C MET A 51 16.96 19.14 -3.79
N VAL A 52 17.73 20.18 -4.10
CA VAL A 52 18.78 20.72 -3.22
C VAL A 52 18.42 22.05 -2.58
N ALA A 53 17.28 22.65 -2.99
CA ALA A 53 16.77 23.89 -2.42
C ALA A 53 16.52 23.71 -0.90
N ASP A 54 16.83 24.73 -0.12
CA ASP A 54 16.59 24.81 1.33
C ASP A 54 17.22 23.69 2.17
N LYS A 55 18.17 22.93 1.61
CA LYS A 55 18.92 21.88 2.32
C LYS A 55 20.30 22.38 2.71
N TRP A 56 20.67 22.14 3.98
CA TRP A 56 21.92 22.58 4.58
C TRP A 56 22.69 21.41 5.15
N VAL A 57 23.94 21.26 4.72
CA VAL A 57 24.84 20.22 5.20
C VAL A 57 25.51 20.69 6.50
N SER A 58 25.18 20.06 7.59
CA SER A 58 25.86 20.30 8.88
C SER A 58 27.27 19.74 8.86
N TYR A 59 28.22 20.49 9.42
CA TYR A 59 29.63 20.10 9.47
C TYR A 59 30.18 19.74 8.08
N ALA A 60 29.88 20.53 7.07
CA ALA A 60 30.15 20.22 5.67
C ALA A 60 31.62 19.87 5.40
N ASP A 61 32.57 20.59 6.01
CA ASP A 61 34.00 20.38 5.80
C ASP A 61 34.52 19.05 6.37
N TRP A 62 33.82 18.45 7.33
CA TRP A 62 34.15 17.13 7.89
C TRP A 62 33.51 15.96 7.16
N ARG A 63 32.65 16.23 6.16
CA ARG A 63 31.95 15.20 5.38
C ARG A 63 32.80 14.57 4.29
N TYR A 64 33.90 15.19 3.89
CA TYR A 64 34.79 14.70 2.83
C TYR A 64 35.48 13.39 3.22
N ARG A 65 35.60 12.49 2.25
CA ARG A 65 36.26 11.19 2.32
C ARG A 65 37.31 11.08 1.22
N GLU A 66 37.94 9.92 1.08
CA GLU A 66 39.05 9.68 0.14
C GLU A 66 38.65 9.85 -1.33
N ASN A 67 37.42 9.56 -1.68
CA ASN A 67 36.91 9.63 -3.05
C ASN A 67 35.53 10.28 -3.13
N ALA A 68 35.06 10.55 -4.36
CA ALA A 68 33.80 11.19 -4.62
C ALA A 68 32.62 10.35 -4.15
N ASP A 69 32.61 9.04 -4.39
CA ASP A 69 31.52 8.13 -4.00
C ASP A 69 31.28 8.14 -2.49
N ALA A 70 32.34 7.90 -1.71
CA ALA A 70 32.26 7.90 -0.24
C ALA A 70 31.90 9.28 0.33
N THR A 71 32.38 10.35 -0.30
CA THR A 71 32.06 11.73 0.09
C THR A 71 30.58 12.03 -0.16
N LEU A 72 30.08 11.72 -1.36
CA LEU A 72 28.67 11.91 -1.73
C LEU A 72 27.74 11.09 -0.87
N ALA A 73 28.07 9.84 -0.59
CA ALA A 73 27.29 9.00 0.34
C ALA A 73 27.20 9.66 1.73
N ASN A 74 28.32 10.13 2.29
CA ASN A 74 28.33 10.76 3.61
C ASN A 74 27.59 12.13 3.65
N ILE A 75 27.58 12.87 2.55
CA ILE A 75 26.87 14.17 2.44
C ILE A 75 25.37 13.94 2.26
N LEU A 76 24.97 12.98 1.44
CA LEU A 76 23.59 12.82 0.94
C LEU A 76 22.69 11.98 1.82
N THR A 77 23.26 10.98 2.53
CA THR A 77 22.49 10.08 3.42
C THR A 77 21.59 10.82 4.41
N PRO A 78 22.01 11.92 5.08
CA PRO A 78 21.14 12.65 6.00
C PRO A 78 19.93 13.32 5.35
N PHE A 79 19.87 13.37 4.03
CA PHE A 79 18.77 13.93 3.24
C PHE A 79 17.93 12.87 2.52
N ASP A 80 18.14 11.61 2.83
CA ASP A 80 17.54 10.48 2.10
C ASP A 80 17.81 10.56 0.59
N MET A 81 19.07 10.88 0.25
CA MET A 81 19.54 10.99 -1.12
C MET A 81 20.72 10.08 -1.40
N LYS A 82 20.85 9.70 -2.66
CA LYS A 82 21.98 8.94 -3.22
C LYS A 82 22.38 9.50 -4.58
N VAL A 83 23.51 9.05 -5.10
CA VAL A 83 23.88 9.26 -6.49
C VAL A 83 23.89 7.91 -7.23
N ASN A 84 23.42 7.94 -8.48
CA ASN A 84 23.67 6.87 -9.43
C ASN A 84 24.85 7.30 -10.29
N LYS A 85 25.87 6.44 -10.42
CA LYS A 85 27.02 6.63 -11.28
C LYS A 85 26.60 6.34 -12.72
N GLU A 86 26.64 7.35 -13.59
CA GLU A 86 26.34 7.17 -15.03
C GLU A 86 27.60 6.74 -15.82
N ASN A 87 28.77 7.18 -15.36
CA ASN A 87 30.09 6.78 -15.82
C ASN A 87 31.13 7.17 -14.74
N ASP A 88 32.43 6.93 -15.00
CA ASP A 88 33.48 7.12 -13.99
C ASP A 88 33.62 8.54 -13.46
N SER A 89 33.13 9.55 -14.16
CA SER A 89 33.21 10.96 -13.75
C SER A 89 31.86 11.65 -13.62
N THR A 90 30.74 10.96 -13.86
CA THR A 90 29.41 11.59 -13.86
C THR A 90 28.44 10.86 -12.95
N PHE A 91 27.86 11.60 -12.01
CA PHE A 91 26.88 11.17 -11.06
C PHE A 91 25.54 11.86 -11.31
N LYS A 92 24.44 11.15 -11.05
CA LYS A 92 23.09 11.71 -11.04
C LYS A 92 22.50 11.60 -9.66
N LEU A 93 22.14 12.74 -9.05
CA LEU A 93 21.46 12.80 -7.76
C LEU A 93 20.05 12.24 -7.88
N LYS A 94 19.67 11.41 -6.90
CA LYS A 94 18.33 10.82 -6.75
C LYS A 94 17.93 10.78 -5.27
N GLU A 95 16.65 10.72 -5.02
CA GLU A 95 16.15 10.32 -3.70
C GLU A 95 16.58 8.87 -3.43
N TYR A 96 16.84 8.58 -2.15
CA TYR A 96 17.18 7.23 -1.74
C TYR A 96 15.91 6.37 -1.73
N GLU A 97 15.93 5.34 -2.55
CA GLU A 97 14.81 4.41 -2.69
C GLU A 97 15.01 3.20 -1.77
N TYR A 98 14.88 3.38 -0.45
CA TYR A 98 15.02 2.30 0.54
C TYR A 98 13.89 1.26 0.48
N TYR A 99 12.86 1.51 -0.32
CA TYR A 99 11.80 0.56 -0.66
C TYR A 99 12.15 -0.31 -1.87
N ARG A 100 13.28 -0.09 -2.52
CA ARG A 100 13.75 -0.85 -3.69
C ARG A 100 15.22 -1.22 -3.55
N TRP A 101 15.46 -2.51 -3.49
CA TRP A 101 16.78 -3.11 -3.33
C TRP A 101 17.21 -3.79 -4.63
N SER A 102 18.43 -4.35 -4.67
CA SER A 102 18.79 -5.32 -5.70
C SER A 102 18.09 -6.66 -5.43
N VAL A 103 17.93 -7.48 -6.46
CA VAL A 103 17.35 -8.83 -6.31
C VAL A 103 18.16 -9.64 -5.30
N GLU A 104 19.49 -9.54 -5.36
CA GLU A 104 20.44 -10.24 -4.49
C GLU A 104 20.27 -9.80 -3.02
N ASP A 105 20.14 -8.50 -2.77
CA ASP A 105 19.96 -7.95 -1.41
C ASP A 105 18.60 -8.36 -0.84
N GLY A 106 17.53 -8.32 -1.65
CA GLY A 106 16.21 -8.79 -1.28
C GLY A 106 16.21 -10.27 -0.92
N GLN A 107 16.81 -11.10 -1.77
CA GLN A 107 16.96 -12.55 -1.54
C GLN A 107 17.79 -12.83 -0.28
N LYS A 108 18.89 -12.11 -0.09
CA LYS A 108 19.73 -12.22 1.14
C LYS A 108 18.90 -11.92 2.37
N LYS A 109 18.16 -10.81 2.36
CA LYS A 109 17.26 -10.43 3.46
C LYS A 109 16.21 -11.50 3.75
N LEU A 110 15.58 -12.05 2.71
CA LEU A 110 14.59 -13.11 2.85
C LEU A 110 15.18 -14.39 3.46
N ASN A 111 16.43 -14.74 3.10
CA ASN A 111 17.17 -15.86 3.68
C ASN A 111 17.51 -15.62 5.17
N GLU A 112 17.89 -14.39 5.53
CA GLU A 112 18.14 -14.00 6.93
C GLU A 112 16.86 -14.13 7.76
N LEU A 113 15.70 -13.68 7.23
CA LEU A 113 14.40 -13.85 7.87
C LEU A 113 14.05 -15.34 8.02
N ALA A 114 14.26 -16.13 6.97
CA ALA A 114 14.03 -17.58 7.00
C ALA A 114 14.83 -18.31 8.09
N ALA A 115 16.01 -17.81 8.45
CA ALA A 115 16.86 -18.39 9.49
C ALA A 115 16.35 -18.12 10.91
N LEU A 116 15.41 -17.20 11.11
CA LEU A 116 14.88 -16.85 12.45
C LEU A 116 13.95 -17.93 13.04
N TYR A 117 13.44 -18.85 12.21
CA TYR A 117 12.47 -19.88 12.62
C TYR A 117 12.59 -21.15 11.80
N ASN A 118 12.54 -22.30 12.47
CA ASN A 118 12.72 -23.61 11.82
C ASN A 118 11.50 -24.54 11.95
N ASP A 119 10.49 -24.13 12.70
CA ASP A 119 9.27 -24.89 12.90
C ASP A 119 8.05 -23.99 13.05
N LYS A 120 6.88 -24.63 13.12
CA LYS A 120 5.60 -23.95 13.26
C LYS A 120 5.50 -23.11 14.54
N ALA A 121 6.06 -23.59 15.67
CA ALA A 121 5.92 -22.89 16.95
C ALA A 121 6.73 -21.58 16.95
N ALA A 122 7.94 -21.60 16.44
CA ALA A 122 8.77 -20.42 16.27
C ALA A 122 8.14 -19.43 15.27
N TRP A 123 7.58 -19.94 14.18
CA TRP A 123 6.87 -19.13 13.17
C TRP A 123 5.61 -18.46 13.76
N GLU A 124 4.76 -19.18 14.49
CA GLU A 124 3.57 -18.58 15.12
C GLU A 124 3.95 -17.49 16.15
N LYS A 125 5.02 -17.69 16.90
CA LYS A 125 5.55 -16.65 17.79
C LYS A 125 6.00 -15.40 17.00
N ARG A 126 6.69 -15.60 15.87
CA ARG A 126 7.12 -14.52 14.98
C ARG A 126 5.91 -13.77 14.41
N LYS A 127 4.91 -14.48 13.90
CA LYS A 127 3.64 -13.90 13.39
C LYS A 127 2.95 -13.01 14.42
N ALA A 128 2.86 -13.47 15.66
CA ALA A 128 2.23 -12.70 16.74
C ALA A 128 2.96 -11.37 16.98
N VAL A 129 4.29 -11.39 17.03
CA VAL A 129 5.13 -10.20 17.18
C VAL A 129 4.95 -9.25 16.00
N LEU A 130 5.03 -9.77 14.78
CA LEU A 130 4.87 -8.96 13.57
C LEU A 130 3.49 -8.28 13.53
N LYS A 131 2.42 -9.04 13.76
CA LYS A 131 1.05 -8.51 13.76
C LYS A 131 0.87 -7.38 14.77
N GLN A 132 1.32 -7.58 16.01
CA GLN A 132 1.22 -6.57 17.06
C GLN A 132 2.00 -5.31 16.70
N GLN A 133 3.26 -5.45 16.32
CA GLN A 133 4.12 -4.30 16.02
C GLN A 133 3.74 -3.58 14.73
N MET A 134 3.19 -4.27 13.73
CA MET A 134 2.63 -3.61 12.54
C MET A 134 1.38 -2.78 12.88
N LEU A 135 0.48 -3.27 13.76
CA LEU A 135 -0.67 -2.50 14.22
C LEU A 135 -0.24 -1.26 15.03
N GLU A 136 0.81 -1.37 15.82
CA GLU A 136 1.42 -0.23 16.54
C GLU A 136 2.06 0.76 15.57
N ALA A 137 2.84 0.28 14.60
CA ALA A 137 3.47 1.11 13.58
C ALA A 137 2.46 1.86 12.69
N LEU A 138 1.28 1.27 12.46
CA LEU A 138 0.15 1.89 11.78
C LEU A 138 -0.66 2.84 12.69
N GLU A 139 -0.28 3.02 13.95
CA GLU A 139 -1.00 3.86 14.92
C GLU A 139 -2.47 3.42 15.12
N ILE A 140 -2.78 2.13 14.98
CA ILE A 140 -4.11 1.54 15.15
C ILE A 140 -4.18 0.45 16.22
N SER A 141 -3.31 0.51 17.19
CA SER A 141 -3.33 -0.33 18.40
C SER A 141 -3.37 0.56 19.64
N PRO A 142 -4.55 0.75 20.28
CA PRO A 142 -5.84 0.14 19.96
C PRO A 142 -6.49 0.69 18.68
N LEU A 143 -7.37 -0.13 18.07
CA LEU A 143 -8.12 0.30 16.89
C LEU A 143 -9.02 1.51 17.24
N PRO A 144 -8.97 2.62 16.48
CA PRO A 144 -9.83 3.77 16.72
C PRO A 144 -11.32 3.40 16.75
N ALA A 145 -12.09 4.07 17.59
CA ALA A 145 -13.52 3.83 17.70
C ALA A 145 -14.23 4.04 16.34
N LYS A 146 -15.16 3.16 16.02
CA LYS A 146 -15.96 3.29 14.80
C LYS A 146 -16.96 4.43 14.96
N PRO A 147 -17.05 5.38 14.01
CA PRO A 147 -18.12 6.37 13.99
C PRO A 147 -19.51 5.73 13.99
N ALA A 148 -20.46 6.35 14.68
CA ALA A 148 -21.84 5.85 14.76
C ALA A 148 -22.68 6.19 13.51
N SER A 149 -22.14 6.92 12.55
CA SER A 149 -22.81 7.33 11.32
C SER A 149 -23.25 6.14 10.48
N LYS A 150 -24.38 6.27 9.81
CA LYS A 150 -24.88 5.27 8.86
C LYS A 150 -24.06 5.33 7.57
N THR A 151 -23.87 4.15 6.96
CA THR A 151 -23.31 4.06 5.60
C THR A 151 -24.20 4.83 4.63
N ILE A 152 -23.59 5.67 3.81
CA ILE A 152 -24.26 6.38 2.72
C ILE A 152 -24.36 5.42 1.54
N LEU A 153 -25.56 5.18 1.04
CA LEU A 153 -25.82 4.38 -0.16
C LEU A 153 -26.36 5.30 -1.25
N ALA A 154 -25.89 5.12 -2.46
CA ALA A 154 -26.25 5.97 -3.59
C ALA A 154 -26.31 5.17 -4.90
N ASN A 155 -27.14 5.66 -5.82
CA ASN A 155 -27.17 5.23 -7.21
C ASN A 155 -27.19 3.71 -7.41
N LYS A 156 -28.16 3.02 -6.78
CA LYS A 156 -28.36 1.60 -7.00
C LYS A 156 -28.95 1.35 -8.39
N ARG A 157 -28.34 0.45 -9.15
CA ARG A 157 -28.76 0.10 -10.52
C ARG A 157 -28.60 -1.39 -10.77
N THR A 158 -29.47 -1.90 -11.64
CA THR A 158 -29.42 -3.28 -12.11
C THR A 158 -28.95 -3.31 -13.55
N LEU A 159 -27.88 -4.02 -13.80
CA LEU A 159 -27.21 -4.11 -15.09
C LEU A 159 -27.22 -5.58 -15.56
N GLY A 160 -28.33 -5.99 -16.17
CA GLY A 160 -28.49 -7.39 -16.58
C GLY A 160 -28.61 -8.35 -15.40
N ASP A 161 -27.62 -9.22 -15.22
CA ASP A 161 -27.61 -10.27 -14.19
C ASP A 161 -26.90 -9.87 -12.88
N TYR A 162 -26.51 -8.61 -12.74
CA TYR A 162 -25.88 -8.06 -11.53
C TYR A 162 -26.42 -6.68 -11.15
N THR A 163 -26.12 -6.25 -9.93
CA THR A 163 -26.42 -4.90 -9.43
C THR A 163 -25.14 -4.20 -9.01
N VAL A 164 -25.14 -2.87 -9.13
CA VAL A 164 -24.07 -2.02 -8.57
C VAL A 164 -24.72 -0.97 -7.68
N GLU A 165 -24.17 -0.74 -6.50
CA GLU A 165 -24.61 0.29 -5.57
C GLU A 165 -23.39 1.02 -5.02
N ASN A 166 -23.35 2.34 -5.16
CA ASN A 166 -22.26 3.13 -4.62
C ASN A 166 -22.46 3.32 -3.11
N PHE A 167 -21.38 3.39 -2.38
CA PHE A 167 -21.42 3.60 -0.93
C PHE A 167 -20.32 4.54 -0.46
N ALA A 168 -20.54 5.19 0.69
CA ALA A 168 -19.47 5.79 1.46
C ALA A 168 -19.62 5.47 2.95
N ILE A 169 -18.49 5.29 3.61
CA ILE A 169 -18.39 4.98 5.04
C ILE A 169 -17.53 6.04 5.71
N GLU A 170 -18.02 6.57 6.82
CA GLU A 170 -17.20 7.36 7.73
C GLU A 170 -16.28 6.41 8.51
N MET A 171 -14.99 6.45 8.19
CA MET A 171 -14.01 5.53 8.75
C MET A 171 -13.36 6.05 10.05
N LEU A 172 -13.21 7.36 10.15
CA LEU A 172 -12.89 8.17 11.35
C LEU A 172 -13.82 9.38 11.36
N PRO A 173 -14.01 10.08 12.49
CA PRO A 173 -14.88 11.26 12.54
C PRO A 173 -14.58 12.26 11.41
N GLY A 174 -15.52 12.43 10.50
CA GLY A 174 -15.39 13.31 9.32
C GLY A 174 -14.49 12.81 8.20
N VAL A 175 -13.94 11.60 8.26
CA VAL A 175 -13.13 11.01 7.16
C VAL A 175 -13.93 9.91 6.46
N TYR A 176 -14.12 10.05 5.15
CA TYR A 176 -14.96 9.16 4.36
C TYR A 176 -14.16 8.39 3.32
N VAL A 177 -14.51 7.11 3.14
CA VAL A 177 -14.07 6.29 2.01
C VAL A 177 -15.28 5.98 1.14
N ALA A 178 -15.15 6.21 -0.18
CA ALA A 178 -16.16 5.89 -1.17
C ALA A 178 -15.82 4.63 -1.95
N GLY A 179 -16.85 3.95 -2.46
CA GLY A 179 -16.69 2.72 -3.22
C GLY A 179 -17.94 2.27 -3.94
N SER A 180 -17.90 1.09 -4.54
CA SER A 180 -19.02 0.44 -5.20
C SER A 180 -19.13 -1.02 -4.80
N ILE A 181 -20.34 -1.47 -4.52
CA ILE A 181 -20.69 -2.85 -4.19
C ILE A 181 -21.35 -3.48 -5.40
N TYR A 182 -20.79 -4.58 -5.86
CA TYR A 182 -21.29 -5.37 -6.97
C TYR A 182 -21.87 -6.68 -6.44
N LYS A 183 -23.09 -7.03 -6.81
CA LYS A 183 -23.79 -8.26 -6.35
C LYS A 183 -24.52 -8.92 -7.50
N PRO A 184 -24.77 -10.24 -7.45
CA PRO A 184 -25.74 -10.85 -8.37
C PRO A 184 -27.10 -10.17 -8.25
N ALA A 185 -27.82 -10.00 -9.36
CA ALA A 185 -29.18 -9.44 -9.33
C ALA A 185 -30.18 -10.32 -8.55
N LYS A 186 -29.91 -11.64 -8.49
CA LYS A 186 -30.68 -12.61 -7.71
C LYS A 186 -29.77 -13.37 -6.78
N ILE A 187 -29.99 -13.26 -5.48
CA ILE A 187 -29.20 -13.90 -4.44
C ILE A 187 -30.05 -14.98 -3.76
N LYS A 188 -29.47 -16.16 -3.58
CA LYS A 188 -30.07 -17.24 -2.77
C LYS A 188 -29.12 -17.54 -1.60
N GLY A 189 -29.61 -17.32 -0.38
CA GLY A 189 -28.83 -17.55 0.84
C GLY A 189 -27.67 -16.55 0.99
N ARG A 190 -26.61 -16.97 1.71
CA ARG A 190 -25.42 -16.17 1.93
C ARG A 190 -24.35 -16.48 0.88
N ILE A 191 -23.72 -15.45 0.36
CA ILE A 191 -22.71 -15.52 -0.70
C ILE A 191 -21.37 -14.94 -0.22
N PRO A 192 -20.24 -15.43 -0.76
CA PRO A 192 -18.91 -14.95 -0.38
C PRO A 192 -18.71 -13.46 -0.63
N VAL A 193 -17.79 -12.87 0.11
CA VAL A 193 -17.34 -11.47 -0.03
C VAL A 193 -15.94 -11.43 -0.65
N VAL A 194 -15.73 -10.54 -1.60
CA VAL A 194 -14.41 -10.26 -2.19
C VAL A 194 -14.11 -8.78 -2.12
N LEU A 195 -13.14 -8.38 -1.31
CA LEU A 195 -12.62 -7.03 -1.30
C LEU A 195 -11.67 -6.85 -2.49
N CYS A 196 -11.84 -5.77 -3.21
CA CYS A 196 -11.12 -5.47 -4.45
C CYS A 196 -10.38 -4.11 -4.34
N PRO A 197 -9.36 -3.98 -3.48
CA PRO A 197 -8.56 -2.77 -3.42
C PRO A 197 -7.90 -2.51 -4.77
N ASP A 198 -7.72 -1.23 -5.11
CA ASP A 198 -7.11 -0.83 -6.35
C ASP A 198 -5.64 -0.47 -6.20
N GLY A 199 -4.89 -0.44 -7.31
CA GLY A 199 -3.51 0.03 -7.40
C GLY A 199 -3.42 1.47 -7.89
N HIS A 200 -2.18 1.95 -8.11
CA HIS A 200 -1.88 3.32 -8.53
C HIS A 200 -2.00 3.50 -10.05
N TRP A 201 -3.16 3.20 -10.61
CA TRP A 201 -3.44 3.43 -12.01
C TRP A 201 -4.35 4.64 -12.21
N GLN A 202 -4.14 5.40 -13.30
CA GLN A 202 -5.05 6.49 -13.67
C GLN A 202 -6.50 6.02 -13.74
N ALA A 203 -7.44 6.93 -13.51
CA ALA A 203 -8.87 6.68 -13.43
C ALA A 203 -9.30 5.71 -12.30
N CYS A 204 -8.41 5.34 -11.38
CA CYS A 204 -8.77 4.66 -10.13
C CYS A 204 -9.69 3.43 -10.35
N ARG A 205 -10.62 3.18 -9.43
CA ARG A 205 -11.62 2.10 -9.51
C ARG A 205 -12.61 2.24 -10.69
N TYR A 206 -12.61 3.37 -11.38
CA TYR A 206 -13.49 3.64 -12.52
C TYR A 206 -13.00 2.98 -13.81
N ARG A 207 -11.77 2.48 -13.85
CA ARG A 207 -11.16 1.80 -15.01
C ARG A 207 -11.96 0.58 -15.44
N PRO A 208 -11.98 0.27 -16.74
CA PRO A 208 -12.64 -0.91 -17.27
C PRO A 208 -12.20 -2.22 -16.62
N ASP A 209 -10.90 -2.43 -16.42
CA ASP A 209 -10.35 -3.67 -15.82
C ASP A 209 -10.82 -3.88 -14.37
N CYS A 210 -10.96 -2.82 -13.58
CA CYS A 210 -11.52 -2.88 -12.23
C CYS A 210 -13.01 -3.23 -12.26
N GLN A 211 -13.77 -2.62 -13.20
CA GLN A 211 -15.19 -2.92 -13.39
C GLN A 211 -15.39 -4.35 -13.93
N TYR A 212 -14.57 -4.81 -14.90
CA TYR A 212 -14.56 -6.21 -15.35
C TYR A 212 -14.36 -7.16 -14.17
N ARG A 213 -13.35 -6.92 -13.34
CA ARG A 213 -13.04 -7.76 -12.19
C ARG A 213 -14.23 -7.85 -11.22
N CYS A 214 -14.73 -6.72 -10.75
CA CYS A 214 -15.80 -6.68 -9.75
C CYS A 214 -17.12 -7.24 -10.28
N THR A 215 -17.48 -6.90 -11.51
CA THR A 215 -18.70 -7.40 -12.14
C THR A 215 -18.65 -8.89 -12.37
N THR A 216 -17.52 -9.42 -12.87
CA THR A 216 -17.39 -10.86 -13.14
C THR A 216 -17.41 -11.66 -11.84
N LEU A 217 -16.80 -11.15 -10.76
CA LEU A 217 -16.90 -11.74 -9.43
C LEU A 217 -18.34 -11.73 -8.92
N ALA A 218 -19.08 -10.66 -9.11
CA ALA A 218 -20.52 -10.60 -8.77
C ALA A 218 -21.33 -11.63 -9.56
N ARG A 219 -21.10 -11.73 -10.87
CA ARG A 219 -21.77 -12.72 -11.74
C ARG A 219 -21.40 -14.16 -11.36
N LEU A 220 -20.18 -14.38 -10.89
CA LEU A 220 -19.75 -15.67 -10.33
C LEU A 220 -20.57 -16.06 -9.08
N GLY A 221 -21.08 -15.08 -8.34
CA GLY A 221 -21.90 -15.28 -7.15
C GLY A 221 -21.30 -14.74 -5.86
N THR A 222 -20.57 -13.63 -5.92
CA THR A 222 -19.99 -12.99 -4.72
C THR A 222 -20.52 -11.57 -4.53
N ILE A 223 -20.31 -11.01 -3.35
CA ILE A 223 -20.33 -9.57 -3.10
C ILE A 223 -18.91 -9.06 -3.38
N ALA A 224 -18.70 -8.38 -4.50
CA ALA A 224 -17.42 -7.76 -4.80
C ALA A 224 -17.46 -6.27 -4.45
N VAL A 225 -16.38 -5.76 -3.82
CA VAL A 225 -16.35 -4.39 -3.29
C VAL A 225 -15.09 -3.69 -3.76
N SER A 226 -15.23 -2.69 -4.63
CA SER A 226 -14.15 -1.76 -4.98
C SER A 226 -14.27 -0.47 -4.18
N TYR A 227 -13.14 0.18 -3.86
CA TYR A 227 -13.12 1.41 -3.09
C TYR A 227 -11.90 2.26 -3.42
N ASP A 228 -12.01 3.55 -3.14
CA ASP A 228 -10.97 4.51 -3.46
C ASP A 228 -9.74 4.33 -2.56
N LEU A 229 -8.57 4.50 -3.15
CA LEU A 229 -7.34 4.71 -2.40
C LEU A 229 -7.41 6.04 -1.64
N PHE A 230 -6.69 6.15 -0.53
CA PHE A 230 -6.55 7.42 0.18
C PHE A 230 -5.98 8.50 -0.74
N ALA A 231 -6.61 9.67 -0.75
CA ALA A 231 -6.28 10.82 -1.61
C ALA A 231 -6.31 10.54 -3.14
N TRP A 232 -7.12 9.55 -3.56
CA TRP A 232 -7.46 9.26 -4.95
C TRP A 232 -8.98 9.15 -5.09
N GLY A 233 -9.50 9.23 -6.32
CA GLY A 233 -10.94 9.17 -6.57
C GLY A 233 -11.71 10.23 -5.76
N GLU A 234 -12.84 9.86 -5.16
CA GLU A 234 -13.64 10.80 -4.33
C GLU A 234 -12.96 11.17 -3.01
N SER A 235 -11.92 10.45 -2.58
CA SER A 235 -11.09 10.87 -1.43
C SER A 235 -10.41 12.22 -1.67
N MET A 236 -10.21 12.63 -2.94
CA MET A 236 -9.69 13.95 -3.30
C MET A 236 -10.63 15.11 -2.97
N LEU A 237 -11.89 14.85 -2.65
CA LEU A 237 -12.79 15.87 -2.11
C LEU A 237 -12.40 16.34 -0.70
N GLN A 238 -11.62 15.53 0.01
CA GLN A 238 -11.13 15.81 1.36
C GLN A 238 -9.62 16.06 1.42
N PHE A 239 -8.83 15.37 0.60
CA PHE A 239 -7.37 15.36 0.64
C PHE A 239 -6.78 15.67 -0.73
N LYS A 240 -5.56 16.23 -0.76
CA LYS A 240 -4.85 16.46 -2.01
C LYS A 240 -4.14 15.18 -2.46
N TYR A 241 -3.94 15.04 -3.76
CA TYR A 241 -3.23 13.89 -4.34
C TYR A 241 -1.85 13.64 -3.68
N GLU A 242 -1.12 14.69 -3.32
CA GLU A 242 0.19 14.61 -2.67
C GLU A 242 0.11 14.03 -1.25
N ASP A 243 -1.07 14.08 -0.60
CA ASP A 243 -1.27 13.52 0.74
C ASP A 243 -1.17 11.99 0.73
N HIS A 244 -1.35 11.37 -0.43
CA HIS A 244 -1.15 9.94 -0.63
C HIS A 244 0.30 9.48 -0.34
N ARG A 245 1.28 10.38 -0.46
CA ARG A 245 2.69 10.10 -0.19
C ARG A 245 3.13 10.45 1.23
N LYS A 246 2.20 10.72 2.13
CA LYS A 246 2.48 11.05 3.53
C LYS A 246 2.37 9.83 4.45
N SER A 247 2.94 9.93 5.64
CA SER A 247 3.09 8.84 6.62
C SER A 247 1.80 8.07 6.94
N LEU A 248 0.66 8.77 7.07
CA LEU A 248 -0.60 8.13 7.42
C LEU A 248 -1.34 7.45 6.24
N ALA A 249 -0.81 7.52 5.02
CA ALA A 249 -1.52 6.97 3.86
C ALA A 249 -1.81 5.47 4.01
N GLN A 250 -0.85 4.68 4.47
CA GLN A 250 -1.03 3.24 4.69
C GLN A 250 -2.00 2.98 5.84
N THR A 251 -1.89 3.72 6.94
CA THR A 251 -2.82 3.65 8.07
C THR A 251 -4.26 3.85 7.62
N ILE A 252 -4.52 4.90 6.83
CA ILE A 252 -5.86 5.20 6.33
C ILE A 252 -6.36 4.11 5.39
N GLN A 253 -5.54 3.55 4.54
CA GLN A 253 -5.94 2.46 3.64
C GLN A 253 -6.30 1.19 4.42
N VAL A 254 -5.55 0.84 5.46
CA VAL A 254 -5.86 -0.27 6.36
C VAL A 254 -7.19 -0.02 7.08
N LEU A 255 -7.37 1.16 7.67
CA LEU A 255 -8.63 1.53 8.34
C LEU A 255 -9.82 1.52 7.38
N ASN A 256 -9.68 2.06 6.18
CA ASN A 256 -10.72 2.00 5.14
C ASN A 256 -11.17 0.55 4.91
N THR A 257 -10.21 -0.35 4.72
CA THR A 257 -10.49 -1.76 4.45
C THR A 257 -11.18 -2.44 5.63
N ILE A 258 -10.72 -2.18 6.87
CA ILE A 258 -11.36 -2.69 8.09
C ILE A 258 -12.81 -2.22 8.19
N ARG A 259 -13.07 -0.91 7.99
CA ARG A 259 -14.43 -0.34 8.11
C ARG A 259 -15.38 -0.80 7.02
N ILE A 260 -14.86 -0.96 5.79
CA ILE A 260 -15.62 -1.55 4.69
C ILE A 260 -15.99 -2.99 5.04
N LEU A 261 -15.05 -3.78 5.52
CA LEU A 261 -15.31 -5.16 5.92
C LEU A 261 -16.30 -5.22 7.08
N ASP A 262 -16.17 -4.36 8.09
CA ASP A 262 -17.13 -4.22 9.19
C ASP A 262 -18.55 -4.02 8.68
N TYR A 263 -18.74 -3.15 7.69
CA TYR A 263 -20.05 -2.86 7.11
C TYR A 263 -20.56 -4.03 6.25
N ILE A 264 -19.74 -4.51 5.32
CA ILE A 264 -20.16 -5.55 4.37
C ILE A 264 -20.60 -6.85 5.10
N LEU A 265 -19.91 -7.19 6.19
CA LEU A 265 -20.26 -8.37 6.98
C LEU A 265 -21.56 -8.21 7.81
N THR A 266 -22.15 -7.00 7.88
CA THR A 266 -23.50 -6.82 8.45
C THR A 266 -24.63 -7.09 7.45
N LEU A 267 -24.32 -7.17 6.15
CA LEU A 267 -25.32 -7.44 5.13
C LEU A 267 -25.89 -8.86 5.31
N PRO A 268 -27.21 -9.05 5.28
CA PRO A 268 -27.83 -10.35 5.54
C PRO A 268 -27.42 -11.44 4.55
N GLU A 269 -27.07 -11.05 3.33
CA GLU A 269 -26.58 -11.92 2.27
C GLU A 269 -25.08 -12.23 2.34
N ALA A 270 -24.30 -11.58 3.20
CA ALA A 270 -22.87 -11.84 3.32
C ALA A 270 -22.56 -13.11 4.08
N ASP A 271 -21.71 -13.96 3.50
CA ASP A 271 -21.14 -15.11 4.19
C ASP A 271 -19.83 -14.72 4.89
N THR A 272 -19.91 -14.56 6.19
CA THR A 272 -18.78 -14.12 7.03
C THR A 272 -17.65 -15.17 7.12
N SER A 273 -17.91 -16.42 6.71
CA SER A 273 -16.91 -17.49 6.68
C SER A 273 -16.12 -17.58 5.37
N ARG A 274 -16.60 -16.90 4.31
CA ARG A 274 -15.99 -16.91 2.96
C ARG A 274 -15.68 -15.48 2.51
N VAL A 275 -14.59 -14.92 3.04
CA VAL A 275 -14.10 -13.58 2.74
C VAL A 275 -12.76 -13.68 2.02
N ALA A 276 -12.66 -13.08 0.86
CA ALA A 276 -11.42 -12.94 0.06
C ALA A 276 -11.01 -11.48 -0.09
N ILE A 277 -9.74 -11.29 -0.40
CA ILE A 277 -9.22 -10.00 -0.84
C ILE A 277 -8.29 -10.20 -2.03
N SER A 278 -8.42 -9.34 -3.06
CA SER A 278 -7.56 -9.36 -4.24
C SER A 278 -7.43 -7.97 -4.84
N GLY A 279 -6.21 -7.53 -5.00
CA GLY A 279 -5.86 -6.28 -5.67
C GLY A 279 -4.57 -6.41 -6.47
N GLY A 280 -4.36 -5.48 -7.40
CA GLY A 280 -3.14 -5.43 -8.20
C GLY A 280 -2.25 -4.27 -7.78
N SER A 281 -0.92 -4.39 -7.96
CA SER A 281 0.05 -3.33 -7.62
C SER A 281 -0.11 -2.88 -6.16
N GLY A 282 -0.33 -1.62 -5.88
CA GLY A 282 -0.63 -1.12 -4.52
C GLY A 282 -1.83 -1.81 -3.86
N GLY A 283 -2.85 -2.19 -4.63
CA GLY A 283 -3.95 -3.01 -4.13
C GLY A 283 -3.50 -4.43 -3.75
N GLY A 284 -2.46 -4.96 -4.42
CA GLY A 284 -1.83 -6.23 -4.07
C GLY A 284 -1.02 -6.12 -2.77
N SER A 285 -0.29 -5.03 -2.57
CA SER A 285 0.39 -4.74 -1.30
C SER A 285 -0.60 -4.65 -0.15
N LEU A 286 -1.72 -3.95 -0.33
CA LEU A 286 -2.80 -3.89 0.65
C LEU A 286 -3.47 -5.27 0.86
N THR A 287 -3.58 -6.08 -0.18
CA THR A 287 -4.07 -7.47 -0.09
C THR A 287 -3.21 -8.30 0.86
N VAL A 288 -1.90 -8.26 0.70
CA VAL A 288 -0.93 -8.94 1.57
C VAL A 288 -1.05 -8.46 3.01
N LEU A 289 -0.97 -7.14 3.21
CA LEU A 289 -1.02 -6.53 4.55
C LEU A 289 -2.34 -6.84 5.28
N MET A 290 -3.47 -6.65 4.61
CA MET A 290 -4.78 -6.92 5.22
C MET A 290 -4.98 -8.39 5.56
N THR A 291 -4.47 -9.30 4.73
CA THR A 291 -4.53 -10.74 5.05
C THR A 291 -3.69 -11.06 6.29
N ALA A 292 -2.56 -10.39 6.48
CA ALA A 292 -1.73 -10.57 7.68
C ALA A 292 -2.40 -10.01 8.96
N LEU A 293 -3.10 -8.89 8.85
CA LEU A 293 -3.64 -8.15 9.99
C LEU A 293 -5.07 -8.58 10.40
N ASP A 294 -5.92 -9.02 9.46
CA ASP A 294 -7.33 -9.30 9.70
C ASP A 294 -7.68 -10.77 9.44
N ASP A 295 -7.94 -11.51 10.52
CA ASP A 295 -8.22 -12.96 10.47
C ASP A 295 -9.61 -13.29 9.87
N ARG A 296 -10.46 -12.27 9.64
CA ARG A 296 -11.73 -12.45 8.90
C ARG A 296 -11.51 -12.74 7.43
N ILE A 297 -10.37 -12.32 6.87
CA ILE A 297 -9.97 -12.63 5.49
C ILE A 297 -9.51 -14.09 5.43
N LYS A 298 -10.17 -14.90 4.62
CA LYS A 298 -9.93 -16.35 4.52
C LYS A 298 -9.18 -16.77 3.27
N LEU A 299 -9.05 -15.86 2.29
CA LEU A 299 -8.38 -16.10 1.03
C LEU A 299 -7.68 -14.83 0.54
N SER A 300 -6.43 -14.96 0.10
CA SER A 300 -5.58 -13.89 -0.39
C SER A 300 -5.20 -14.09 -1.85
N ALA A 301 -5.30 -13.05 -2.67
CA ALA A 301 -4.84 -13.12 -4.05
C ALA A 301 -4.16 -11.80 -4.49
N PRO A 302 -2.89 -11.56 -4.07
CA PRO A 302 -2.11 -10.44 -4.57
C PRO A 302 -1.72 -10.64 -6.03
N VAL A 303 -1.88 -9.58 -6.84
CA VAL A 303 -1.61 -9.60 -8.29
C VAL A 303 -0.56 -8.54 -8.60
N VAL A 304 0.50 -8.90 -9.30
CA VAL A 304 1.63 -8.05 -9.75
C VAL A 304 2.14 -7.08 -8.68
N SER A 305 2.46 -7.64 -7.51
CA SER A 305 2.76 -6.84 -6.32
C SER A 305 3.85 -7.46 -5.42
N LEU A 306 3.84 -8.78 -5.24
CA LEU A 306 4.71 -9.43 -4.26
C LEU A 306 6.15 -9.47 -4.75
N SER A 307 7.07 -8.97 -3.91
CA SER A 307 8.52 -9.02 -4.17
C SER A 307 9.28 -8.83 -2.86
N CYS A 308 10.43 -9.50 -2.71
CA CYS A 308 11.34 -9.30 -1.58
C CYS A 308 12.29 -8.11 -1.77
N TYR A 309 12.38 -7.55 -2.96
CA TYR A 309 13.30 -6.44 -3.27
C TYR A 309 12.58 -5.14 -3.70
N MET A 310 11.26 -5.17 -3.90
CA MET A 310 10.44 -4.00 -4.19
C MET A 310 9.26 -3.95 -3.23
N TYR A 311 9.23 -2.94 -2.38
CA TYR A 311 8.18 -2.80 -1.36
C TYR A 311 7.04 -1.87 -1.78
N GLY A 312 7.11 -1.33 -2.99
CA GLY A 312 6.14 -0.41 -3.55
C GLY A 312 6.73 0.94 -3.88
N GLY A 313 5.95 1.78 -4.56
CA GLY A 313 6.39 3.09 -5.08
C GLY A 313 6.06 4.28 -4.20
N CYS A 314 5.36 4.09 -3.07
CA CYS A 314 4.96 5.16 -2.16
C CYS A 314 4.80 4.64 -0.72
N PRO A 315 4.74 5.52 0.29
CA PRO A 315 4.55 5.12 1.69
C PRO A 315 3.28 4.30 1.96
N CYS A 316 2.26 4.43 1.11
CA CYS A 316 1.03 3.63 1.22
C CYS A 316 1.24 2.13 0.93
N GLU A 317 2.33 1.77 0.28
CA GLU A 317 2.72 0.40 -0.06
C GLU A 317 4.00 -0.02 0.67
N SER A 318 5.05 0.80 0.56
CA SER A 318 6.36 0.50 1.13
C SER A 318 6.34 0.49 2.66
N GLY A 319 5.39 1.22 3.27
CA GLY A 319 5.07 1.14 4.68
C GLY A 319 6.27 1.05 5.62
N MET A 320 7.27 1.90 5.44
CA MET A 320 8.51 1.80 6.20
C MET A 320 8.33 1.52 7.68
N PRO A 321 7.36 2.13 8.40
CA PRO A 321 7.14 1.78 9.80
C PRO A 321 6.81 0.30 10.01
N ILE A 322 6.01 -0.32 9.15
CA ILE A 322 5.66 -1.75 9.30
C ILE A 322 6.85 -2.67 8.99
N HIS A 323 7.75 -2.27 8.10
CA HIS A 323 8.93 -3.06 7.77
C HIS A 323 10.00 -3.08 8.86
N PHE A 324 9.89 -2.25 9.90
CA PHE A 324 10.71 -2.35 11.13
C PHE A 324 10.15 -3.32 12.16
N ALA A 325 8.93 -3.84 11.99
CA ALA A 325 8.34 -4.80 12.91
C ALA A 325 9.22 -6.05 13.08
N GLY A 326 9.27 -6.56 14.28
CA GLY A 326 10.06 -7.74 14.63
C GLY A 326 11.58 -7.59 14.47
N GLY A 327 12.11 -6.37 14.46
CA GLY A 327 13.53 -6.09 14.17
C GLY A 327 13.84 -6.08 12.66
N GLY A 328 12.82 -6.00 11.83
CA GLY A 328 12.87 -5.97 10.37
C GLY A 328 12.10 -7.14 9.75
N THR A 329 11.30 -6.81 8.73
CA THR A 329 10.53 -7.79 7.93
C THR A 329 10.53 -7.36 6.47
N ASP A 330 9.89 -8.15 5.60
CA ASP A 330 9.65 -7.80 4.21
C ASP A 330 8.24 -8.22 3.75
N ASN A 331 7.86 -7.83 2.54
CA ASN A 331 6.55 -8.14 1.98
C ASN A 331 6.26 -9.64 1.87
N VAL A 332 7.28 -10.47 1.67
CA VAL A 332 7.13 -11.92 1.51
C VAL A 332 6.92 -12.59 2.87
N GLU A 333 7.64 -12.14 3.91
CA GLU A 333 7.39 -12.59 5.30
C GLU A 333 5.99 -12.18 5.75
N ILE A 334 5.54 -10.94 5.43
CA ILE A 334 4.18 -10.48 5.71
C ILE A 334 3.15 -11.32 4.96
N ALA A 335 3.38 -11.64 3.66
CA ALA A 335 2.51 -12.51 2.89
C ALA A 335 2.41 -13.91 3.51
N ALA A 336 3.53 -14.46 3.99
CA ALA A 336 3.57 -15.77 4.64
C ALA A 336 2.72 -15.85 5.92
N MET A 337 2.40 -14.71 6.56
CA MET A 337 1.50 -14.66 7.70
C MET A 337 0.06 -15.13 7.38
N ALA A 338 -0.29 -15.18 6.09
CA ALA A 338 -1.56 -15.76 5.64
C ALA A 338 -1.67 -17.26 5.94
N ALA A 339 -0.54 -17.98 6.01
CA ALA A 339 -0.53 -19.43 6.20
C ALA A 339 -1.30 -19.86 7.47
N PRO A 340 -2.14 -20.90 7.40
CA PRO A 340 -2.36 -21.80 6.24
C PRO A 340 -3.56 -21.43 5.35
N ARG A 341 -4.04 -20.19 5.35
CA ARG A 341 -5.17 -19.73 4.50
C ARG A 341 -4.76 -19.77 3.02
N PRO A 342 -5.64 -20.20 2.08
CA PRO A 342 -5.32 -20.25 0.66
C PRO A 342 -4.80 -18.91 0.11
N MET A 343 -3.73 -18.96 -0.69
CA MET A 343 -3.14 -17.80 -1.35
C MET A 343 -2.82 -18.12 -2.81
N LEU A 344 -3.20 -17.18 -3.69
CA LEU A 344 -2.79 -17.17 -5.09
C LEU A 344 -1.91 -15.94 -5.35
N VAL A 345 -0.66 -16.13 -5.69
CA VAL A 345 0.21 -15.05 -6.17
C VAL A 345 0.15 -15.03 -7.69
N VAL A 346 -0.29 -13.92 -8.28
CA VAL A 346 -0.19 -13.72 -9.74
C VAL A 346 0.97 -12.77 -10.03
N SER A 347 1.93 -13.22 -10.84
CA SER A 347 3.16 -12.50 -11.16
C SER A 347 3.38 -12.45 -12.66
N ASP A 348 4.21 -11.53 -13.13
CA ASP A 348 4.57 -11.43 -14.54
C ASP A 348 6.09 -11.26 -14.74
N GLY A 349 6.56 -11.33 -15.98
CA GLY A 349 7.98 -11.30 -16.29
C GLY A 349 8.52 -9.93 -16.70
N GLN A 350 7.67 -8.89 -16.71
CA GLN A 350 8.09 -7.56 -17.15
C GLN A 350 7.92 -6.48 -16.05
N ASP A 351 7.82 -6.90 -14.80
CA ASP A 351 7.86 -6.02 -13.64
C ASP A 351 8.69 -6.63 -12.49
N TRP A 352 8.62 -6.07 -11.30
CA TRP A 352 9.36 -6.54 -10.10
C TRP A 352 8.84 -7.85 -9.51
N THR A 353 7.87 -8.49 -10.13
CA THR A 353 7.38 -9.83 -9.75
C THR A 353 7.94 -10.95 -10.62
N ASP A 354 8.89 -10.64 -11.46
CA ASP A 354 9.54 -11.57 -12.40
C ASP A 354 10.26 -12.73 -11.73
N HIS A 355 10.76 -12.53 -10.52
CA HIS A 355 11.50 -13.55 -9.75
C HIS A 355 10.62 -14.34 -8.78
N VAL A 356 9.31 -14.07 -8.71
CA VAL A 356 8.38 -14.76 -7.78
C VAL A 356 8.50 -16.27 -7.83
N PRO A 357 8.54 -16.95 -9.00
CA PRO A 357 8.66 -18.40 -9.03
C PRO A 357 9.95 -18.95 -8.40
N GLN A 358 11.05 -18.22 -8.50
CA GLN A 358 12.38 -18.68 -8.10
C GLN A 358 12.77 -18.26 -6.67
N ILE A 359 12.26 -17.13 -6.18
CA ILE A 359 12.68 -16.55 -4.90
C ILE A 359 11.54 -16.57 -3.87
N GLU A 360 10.44 -15.91 -4.15
CA GLU A 360 9.38 -15.70 -3.19
C GLU A 360 8.55 -16.97 -2.93
N MET A 361 8.23 -17.73 -3.97
CA MET A 361 7.43 -18.94 -3.84
C MET A 361 8.10 -20.06 -3.04
N PRO A 362 9.39 -20.36 -3.19
CA PRO A 362 10.06 -21.33 -2.30
C PRO A 362 9.97 -20.96 -0.82
N TYR A 363 10.10 -19.68 -0.48
CA TYR A 363 9.93 -19.20 0.88
C TYR A 363 8.50 -19.40 1.36
N LEU A 364 7.50 -18.95 0.60
CA LEU A 364 6.09 -19.12 0.96
C LEU A 364 5.72 -20.59 1.14
N LYS A 365 6.13 -21.46 0.24
CA LYS A 365 5.90 -22.92 0.36
C LYS A 365 6.53 -23.50 1.62
N ARG A 366 7.73 -23.07 1.99
CA ARG A 366 8.36 -23.46 3.27
C ARG A 366 7.48 -23.08 4.45
N MET A 367 6.95 -21.85 4.48
CA MET A 367 6.09 -21.38 5.58
C MET A 367 4.77 -22.13 5.66
N TYR A 368 4.13 -22.38 4.53
CA TYR A 368 2.93 -23.22 4.45
C TYR A 368 3.22 -24.69 4.81
N GLY A 369 4.42 -25.17 4.49
CA GLY A 369 4.91 -26.49 4.86
C GLY A 369 4.97 -26.74 6.36
N PHE A 370 5.17 -25.71 7.19
CA PHE A 370 5.06 -25.83 8.66
C PHE A 370 3.67 -26.26 9.13
N TYR A 371 2.65 -26.09 8.28
CA TYR A 371 1.27 -26.53 8.54
C TYR A 371 0.90 -27.81 7.77
N GLY A 372 1.83 -28.36 6.97
CA GLY A 372 1.53 -29.44 6.02
C GLY A 372 0.52 -29.02 4.94
N LYS A 373 0.63 -27.76 4.48
CA LYS A 373 -0.33 -27.11 3.58
C LYS A 373 0.34 -26.30 2.47
N ASP A 374 1.50 -26.72 2.00
CA ASP A 374 2.25 -26.06 0.92
C ASP A 374 1.48 -26.02 -0.41
N GLU A 375 0.49 -26.90 -0.61
CA GLU A 375 -0.41 -26.88 -1.77
C GLU A 375 -1.39 -25.70 -1.76
N LEU A 376 -1.64 -25.08 -0.61
CA LEU A 376 -2.57 -23.95 -0.48
C LEU A 376 -1.97 -22.61 -0.92
N VAL A 377 -0.66 -22.53 -1.13
CA VAL A 377 -0.04 -21.37 -1.78
C VAL A 377 0.33 -21.71 -3.21
N GLN A 378 -0.20 -20.93 -4.15
CA GLN A 378 -0.08 -21.14 -5.59
C GLN A 378 0.47 -19.90 -6.26
N ASN A 379 1.20 -20.10 -7.38
CA ASN A 379 1.63 -19.01 -8.25
C ASN A 379 1.15 -19.26 -9.67
N VAL A 380 0.63 -18.21 -10.29
CA VAL A 380 0.45 -18.13 -11.75
C VAL A 380 1.38 -17.04 -12.24
N HIS A 381 2.42 -17.44 -12.98
CA HIS A 381 3.42 -16.55 -13.56
C HIS A 381 3.19 -16.39 -15.05
N LEU A 382 3.21 -15.13 -15.53
CA LEU A 382 2.96 -14.75 -16.91
C LEU A 382 4.24 -14.10 -17.48
N PRO A 383 5.22 -14.88 -17.95
CA PRO A 383 6.59 -14.42 -18.20
C PRO A 383 6.73 -13.40 -19.33
N THR A 384 5.73 -13.28 -20.20
CA THR A 384 5.75 -12.36 -21.36
C THR A 384 4.81 -11.15 -21.17
N GLU A 385 4.15 -11.04 -20.02
CA GLU A 385 3.24 -9.96 -19.73
C GLU A 385 3.86 -8.89 -18.83
N GLY A 386 3.30 -7.69 -18.89
CA GLY A 386 3.72 -6.54 -18.11
C GLY A 386 2.73 -6.17 -17.02
N HIS A 387 3.00 -5.05 -16.34
CA HIS A 387 2.34 -4.59 -15.15
C HIS A 387 0.91 -4.08 -15.40
N ASP A 388 -0.05 -4.98 -15.42
CA ASP A 388 -1.47 -4.69 -15.58
C ASP A 388 -2.36 -5.64 -14.74
N PHE A 389 -3.68 -5.50 -14.84
CA PHE A 389 -4.63 -6.47 -14.32
C PHE A 389 -5.56 -6.98 -15.44
N GLY A 390 -4.93 -7.39 -16.55
CA GLY A 390 -5.58 -7.91 -17.75
C GLY A 390 -6.33 -9.21 -17.53
N ILE A 391 -7.02 -9.68 -18.57
CA ILE A 391 -7.85 -10.89 -18.51
C ILE A 391 -7.04 -12.16 -18.12
N ASN A 392 -5.78 -12.24 -18.55
CA ASN A 392 -4.92 -13.37 -18.21
C ASN A 392 -4.58 -13.45 -16.72
N LYS A 393 -4.58 -12.31 -16.02
CA LYS A 393 -4.39 -12.21 -14.56
C LYS A 393 -5.71 -12.37 -13.81
N ARG A 394 -6.83 -11.88 -14.38
CA ARG A 394 -8.17 -12.05 -13.78
C ARG A 394 -8.68 -13.50 -13.89
N THR A 395 -8.37 -14.20 -14.97
CA THR A 395 -8.80 -15.58 -15.17
C THR A 395 -8.37 -16.53 -14.03
N PRO A 396 -7.10 -16.61 -13.64
CA PRO A 396 -6.70 -17.44 -12.51
C PRO A 396 -7.34 -17.00 -11.18
N LEU A 397 -7.54 -15.70 -10.96
CA LEU A 397 -8.25 -15.19 -9.78
C LEU A 397 -9.68 -15.75 -9.69
N TYR A 398 -10.47 -15.67 -10.76
CA TYR A 398 -11.83 -16.19 -10.77
C TYR A 398 -11.90 -17.70 -10.51
N LYS A 399 -10.99 -18.45 -11.15
CA LYS A 399 -10.88 -19.89 -10.95
C LYS A 399 -10.52 -20.24 -9.50
N PHE A 400 -9.57 -19.51 -8.93
CA PHE A 400 -9.12 -19.74 -7.55
C PHE A 400 -10.22 -19.44 -6.54
N ILE A 401 -10.94 -18.32 -6.69
CA ILE A 401 -12.10 -17.99 -5.83
C ILE A 401 -13.21 -19.01 -5.99
N ALA A 402 -13.54 -19.41 -7.22
CA ALA A 402 -14.57 -20.41 -7.48
C ALA A 402 -14.26 -21.75 -6.80
N ALA A 403 -13.02 -22.24 -6.95
CA ALA A 403 -12.58 -23.49 -6.37
C ALA A 403 -12.61 -23.47 -4.84
N ASN A 404 -12.08 -22.43 -4.21
CA ASN A 404 -11.98 -22.36 -2.74
C ASN A 404 -13.32 -22.06 -2.07
N PHE A 405 -14.24 -21.37 -2.75
CA PHE A 405 -15.54 -21.00 -2.18
C PHE A 405 -16.71 -21.84 -2.69
N GLY A 406 -16.44 -22.87 -3.50
CA GLY A 406 -17.45 -23.77 -4.03
C GLY A 406 -18.46 -23.09 -4.95
N LEU A 407 -17.97 -22.18 -5.82
CA LEU A 407 -18.82 -21.44 -6.77
C LEU A 407 -18.82 -22.11 -8.14
N ASP A 408 -19.95 -22.00 -8.85
CA ASP A 408 -20.10 -22.55 -10.20
C ASP A 408 -19.48 -21.63 -11.26
N LEU A 409 -18.27 -21.98 -11.71
CA LEU A 409 -17.52 -21.24 -12.71
C LEU A 409 -18.25 -21.14 -14.06
N LYS A 410 -19.17 -22.07 -14.37
CA LYS A 410 -19.96 -22.06 -15.63
C LYS A 410 -20.78 -20.78 -15.80
N LYS A 411 -21.13 -20.11 -14.71
CA LYS A 411 -21.86 -18.83 -14.76
C LYS A 411 -21.11 -17.72 -15.51
N ILE A 412 -19.78 -17.80 -15.53
CA ILE A 412 -18.88 -16.81 -16.14
C ILE A 412 -17.96 -17.43 -17.20
N THR A 413 -18.33 -18.57 -17.76
CA THR A 413 -17.52 -19.28 -18.75
C THR A 413 -18.25 -19.33 -20.09
N THR A 414 -17.55 -19.07 -21.18
CA THR A 414 -18.04 -19.23 -22.54
C THR A 414 -18.18 -20.71 -22.91
N ALA A 415 -18.86 -21.02 -24.01
CA ALA A 415 -18.95 -22.39 -24.54
C ALA A 415 -17.58 -22.99 -24.89
N SER A 416 -16.59 -22.15 -25.24
CA SER A 416 -15.20 -22.55 -25.52
C SER A 416 -14.34 -22.72 -24.27
N GLY A 417 -14.87 -22.46 -23.07
CA GLY A 417 -14.16 -22.63 -21.78
C GLY A 417 -13.39 -21.39 -21.29
N GLY A 418 -13.38 -20.29 -22.04
CA GLY A 418 -12.82 -19.01 -21.61
C GLY A 418 -13.72 -18.27 -20.65
N ILE A 419 -13.20 -17.26 -19.95
CA ILE A 419 -14.00 -16.37 -19.10
C ILE A 419 -14.85 -15.43 -19.97
N ASP A 420 -16.14 -15.33 -19.65
CA ASP A 420 -17.10 -14.46 -20.33
C ASP A 420 -17.26 -13.12 -19.61
N GLU A 421 -16.49 -12.12 -20.05
CA GLU A 421 -16.63 -10.72 -19.63
C GLU A 421 -17.52 -9.89 -20.58
N THR A 422 -18.11 -10.48 -21.63
CA THR A 422 -18.90 -9.75 -22.66
C THR A 422 -20.19 -9.13 -22.11
N LYS A 423 -20.71 -9.68 -21.00
CA LYS A 423 -21.92 -9.18 -20.33
C LYS A 423 -21.64 -8.06 -19.33
N VAL A 424 -20.38 -7.65 -19.17
CA VAL A 424 -20.02 -6.54 -18.30
C VAL A 424 -20.33 -5.22 -19.00
N MET A 425 -21.13 -4.38 -18.37
CA MET A 425 -21.39 -3.03 -18.83
C MET A 425 -20.44 -2.06 -18.12
N ILE A 426 -19.54 -1.44 -18.88
CA ILE A 426 -18.63 -0.43 -18.35
C ILE A 426 -19.39 0.88 -18.17
N GLU A 427 -19.45 1.35 -16.94
CA GLU A 427 -20.11 2.59 -16.57
C GLU A 427 -19.14 3.78 -16.69
N LYS A 428 -19.70 4.95 -16.98
CA LYS A 428 -18.96 6.21 -16.91
C LYS A 428 -18.62 6.52 -15.44
N GLU A 429 -17.52 7.22 -15.23
CA GLU A 429 -17.01 7.56 -13.92
C GLU A 429 -18.03 8.24 -13.00
N ASN A 430 -18.77 9.23 -13.54
CA ASN A 430 -19.78 9.96 -12.76
C ASN A 430 -20.97 9.10 -12.29
N ALA A 431 -21.28 8.00 -12.95
CA ALA A 431 -22.27 7.04 -12.47
C ALA A 431 -21.82 6.32 -11.20
N MET A 432 -20.52 6.30 -10.93
CA MET A 432 -19.91 5.63 -9.79
C MET A 432 -19.64 6.58 -8.61
N TYR A 433 -19.90 7.89 -8.74
CA TYR A 433 -19.74 8.85 -7.64
C TYR A 433 -20.83 8.70 -6.58
N VAL A 434 -20.41 8.79 -5.32
CA VAL A 434 -21.27 8.85 -4.13
C VAL A 434 -21.67 10.28 -3.84
N PHE A 435 -20.69 11.19 -3.90
CA PHE A 435 -20.85 12.57 -3.43
C PHE A 435 -21.27 13.55 -4.53
N GLY A 436 -21.52 13.07 -5.76
CA GLY A 436 -21.91 13.88 -6.90
C GLY A 436 -20.72 14.41 -7.69
N ASP A 437 -21.01 15.02 -8.86
CA ASP A 437 -19.99 15.42 -9.83
C ASP A 437 -18.97 16.44 -9.27
N LYS A 438 -19.37 17.24 -8.29
CA LYS A 438 -18.54 18.27 -7.66
C LYS A 438 -18.40 18.07 -6.13
N GLY A 439 -18.82 16.91 -5.62
CA GLY A 439 -18.81 16.65 -4.19
C GLY A 439 -19.91 17.38 -3.40
N GLU A 440 -20.99 17.79 -4.09
CA GLU A 440 -22.10 18.55 -3.48
C GLU A 440 -22.86 17.76 -2.39
N ARG A 441 -22.69 16.43 -2.36
CA ARG A 441 -23.29 15.54 -1.36
C ARG A 441 -22.29 15.09 -0.28
N LEU A 442 -21.05 15.64 -0.27
CA LEU A 442 -20.10 15.34 0.77
C LEU A 442 -20.67 15.84 2.13
N PRO A 443 -20.70 14.99 3.19
CA PRO A 443 -21.23 15.38 4.48
C PRO A 443 -20.59 16.65 5.06
N ALA A 444 -21.40 17.49 5.70
CA ALA A 444 -20.94 18.77 6.22
C ALA A 444 -19.85 18.66 7.33
N ASN A 445 -19.80 17.51 8.01
CA ASN A 445 -18.76 17.22 8.99
C ASN A 445 -17.46 16.70 8.35
N ALA A 446 -17.39 16.56 7.01
CA ALA A 446 -16.19 16.06 6.35
C ALA A 446 -15.00 16.99 6.56
N ILE A 447 -13.94 16.47 7.16
CA ILE A 447 -12.69 17.23 7.33
C ILE A 447 -11.97 17.40 5.98
N LYS A 448 -11.16 18.45 5.89
CA LYS A 448 -10.35 18.73 4.71
C LYS A 448 -8.89 18.95 5.09
N GLY A 449 -8.02 18.33 4.31
CA GLY A 449 -6.58 18.48 4.40
C GLY A 449 -5.92 17.56 5.42
N PHE A 450 -4.65 17.26 5.13
CA PHE A 450 -3.86 16.30 5.89
C PHE A 450 -3.59 16.72 7.34
N ASP A 451 -3.48 18.02 7.60
CA ASP A 451 -3.24 18.55 8.95
C ASP A 451 -4.41 18.26 9.90
N ALA A 452 -5.65 18.31 9.39
CA ALA A 452 -6.83 17.93 10.17
C ALA A 452 -6.84 16.43 10.48
N LEU A 453 -6.43 15.60 9.53
CA LEU A 453 -6.28 14.16 9.71
C LEU A 453 -5.20 13.82 10.75
N THR A 454 -4.02 14.45 10.66
CA THR A 454 -2.89 14.19 11.55
C THR A 454 -3.23 14.46 13.02
N LYS A 455 -4.12 15.44 13.31
CA LYS A 455 -4.55 15.73 14.67
C LYS A 455 -5.35 14.61 15.34
N MET A 456 -5.85 13.63 14.57
CA MET A 456 -6.60 12.49 15.10
C MET A 456 -5.68 11.36 15.60
N PHE A 457 -4.41 11.42 15.26
CA PHE A 457 -3.38 10.42 15.60
C PHE A 457 -2.33 10.96 16.58
N ARG A 458 -2.59 12.13 17.19
CA ARG A 458 -1.72 12.79 18.18
C ARG A 458 -2.30 12.72 19.59
#